data_c119ced87413fb525babec2b27e7dbf5
#
_entry.id   c119ced87413fb525babec2b27e7dbf5
#
_cell.length_a   1.000
_cell.length_b   1.000
_cell.length_c   1.000
_cell.angle_alpha   90.00
_cell.angle_beta   90.00
_cell.angle_gamma   90.00
#
_symmetry.space_group_name_H-M   'P 1'
#
loop_
_entity.id
_entity.type
_entity.pdbx_description
1 polymer ?
#
loop_
_entity_poly.entity_id
_entity_poly.type
_entity_poly.pdbx_seq_one_letter_code
_entity_poly.pdbx_strand_id
1 'polypeptide(L)'
;IKALRSKENRIRENRMVVEGIKGVVELLNSSLVTERIYITSDTDCPKLKKLAFDKDIEICQVSSKDIDIMSSLKKAPGVLAVGKPRIYDAKSICEFVLNQSNTSIPCIIMLDDLNDPGNVGTLIRTAYWFGFAGVICSPRTSDVWNAKSIQASMGSVFNIPIAVAELTETIKSNQLNCAILDASGENLY
;
A
#
# COMPACT_ATOMS: atom_id res chain seq x y z
N ILE A 1 -15.85 -1.25 -10.00
CA ILE A 1 -15.06 -0.55 -8.97
C ILE A 1 -15.70 -0.75 -7.59
N LYS A 2 -17.00 -0.48 -7.41
CA LYS A 2 -17.69 -0.63 -6.10
C LYS A 2 -17.40 -2.00 -5.43
N ALA A 3 -17.32 -3.08 -6.20
CA ALA A 3 -16.98 -4.41 -5.68
C ALA A 3 -15.59 -4.47 -5.02
N LEU A 4 -14.64 -3.64 -5.43
CA LEU A 4 -13.29 -3.60 -4.89
C LEU A 4 -13.20 -3.01 -3.47
N ARG A 5 -14.32 -2.60 -2.87
CA ARG A 5 -14.39 -2.25 -1.44
C ARG A 5 -14.15 -3.48 -0.55
N SER A 6 -14.52 -4.68 -1.00
CA SER A 6 -14.25 -5.91 -0.25
C SER A 6 -12.85 -6.46 -0.54
N LYS A 7 -12.20 -7.02 0.50
CA LYS A 7 -10.87 -7.66 0.40
C LYS A 7 -10.90 -8.82 -0.59
N GLU A 8 -11.91 -9.67 -0.54
CA GLU A 8 -12.08 -10.84 -1.39
C GLU A 8 -12.11 -10.46 -2.88
N ASN A 9 -12.84 -9.38 -3.20
CA ASN A 9 -12.92 -8.92 -4.58
C ASN A 9 -11.61 -8.30 -5.05
N ARG A 10 -10.87 -7.56 -4.20
CA ARG A 10 -9.54 -7.05 -4.56
C ARG A 10 -8.57 -8.17 -4.87
N ILE A 11 -8.57 -9.24 -4.04
CA ILE A 11 -7.73 -10.42 -4.26
C ILE A 11 -8.14 -11.15 -5.55
N ARG A 12 -9.42 -11.44 -5.73
CA ARG A 12 -9.94 -12.17 -6.90
C ARG A 12 -9.64 -11.44 -8.20
N GLU A 13 -9.86 -10.13 -8.24
CA GLU A 13 -9.67 -9.30 -9.43
C GLU A 13 -8.20 -8.86 -9.59
N ASN A 14 -7.37 -9.05 -8.58
CA ASN A 14 -6.02 -8.49 -8.50
C ASN A 14 -6.00 -6.99 -8.79
N ARG A 15 -6.88 -6.24 -8.13
CA ARG A 15 -7.10 -4.80 -8.33
C ARG A 15 -7.26 -4.08 -7.02
N MET A 16 -6.80 -2.83 -6.99
CA MET A 16 -7.01 -1.88 -5.90
C MET A 16 -7.59 -0.58 -6.42
N VAL A 17 -8.20 0.20 -5.51
CA VAL A 17 -8.69 1.54 -5.80
C VAL A 17 -7.87 2.55 -5.01
N VAL A 18 -7.34 3.54 -5.70
CA VAL A 18 -6.61 4.67 -5.12
C VAL A 18 -7.45 5.93 -5.28
N GLU A 19 -7.69 6.63 -4.18
CA GLU A 19 -8.59 7.76 -4.13
C GLU A 19 -7.84 9.08 -3.86
N GLY A 20 -8.22 10.12 -4.59
CA GLY A 20 -7.68 11.47 -4.47
C GLY A 20 -6.44 11.75 -5.32
N ILE A 21 -6.29 13.04 -5.69
CA ILE A 21 -5.26 13.49 -6.63
C ILE A 21 -3.86 13.08 -6.17
N LYS A 22 -3.53 13.29 -4.87
CA LYS A 22 -2.20 12.96 -4.33
C LYS A 22 -1.91 11.47 -4.44
N GLY A 23 -2.85 10.61 -3.99
CA GLY A 23 -2.68 9.15 -4.05
C GLY A 23 -2.52 8.65 -5.49
N VAL A 24 -3.32 9.18 -6.42
CA VAL A 24 -3.24 8.79 -7.84
C VAL A 24 -1.92 9.26 -8.47
N VAL A 25 -1.43 10.46 -8.12
CA VAL A 25 -0.10 10.93 -8.59
C VAL A 25 1.02 10.04 -8.05
N GLU A 26 0.97 9.63 -6.77
CA GLU A 26 1.96 8.70 -6.20
C GLU A 26 1.90 7.32 -6.87
N LEU A 27 0.71 6.80 -7.13
CA LEU A 27 0.55 5.56 -7.90
C LEU A 27 1.16 5.69 -9.30
N LEU A 28 0.89 6.79 -10.01
CA LEU A 28 1.46 7.05 -11.34
C LEU A 28 2.98 7.14 -11.32
N ASN A 29 3.58 7.67 -10.25
CA ASN A 29 5.03 7.77 -10.10
C ASN A 29 5.69 6.45 -9.67
N SER A 30 4.92 5.48 -9.20
CA SER A 30 5.42 4.18 -8.78
C SER A 30 5.67 3.23 -9.97
N SER A 31 6.22 2.05 -9.67
CA SER A 31 6.38 0.94 -10.63
C SER A 31 5.12 0.07 -10.77
N LEU A 32 4.04 0.38 -10.05
CA LEU A 32 2.81 -0.39 -10.13
C LEU A 32 2.00 -0.04 -11.38
N VAL A 33 1.25 -1.01 -11.87
CA VAL A 33 0.40 -0.81 -13.05
C VAL A 33 -0.84 -0.02 -12.66
N THR A 34 -1.05 1.12 -13.32
CA THR A 34 -2.32 1.86 -13.30
C THR A 34 -3.12 1.46 -14.53
N GLU A 35 -4.32 0.92 -14.35
CA GLU A 35 -5.16 0.45 -15.46
C GLU A 35 -6.02 1.58 -16.03
N ARG A 36 -6.58 2.44 -15.18
CA ARG A 36 -7.53 3.49 -15.59
C ARG A 36 -7.71 4.52 -14.49
N ILE A 37 -7.97 5.77 -14.91
CA ILE A 37 -8.28 6.87 -14.03
C ILE A 37 -9.71 7.37 -14.31
N TYR A 38 -10.44 7.71 -13.26
CA TYR A 38 -11.78 8.29 -13.31
C TYR A 38 -11.75 9.66 -12.68
N ILE A 39 -12.33 10.66 -13.37
CA ILE A 39 -12.28 12.06 -12.94
C ILE A 39 -13.60 12.74 -13.20
N THR A 40 -14.03 13.63 -12.30
CA THR A 40 -15.17 14.52 -12.54
C THR A 40 -14.74 15.76 -13.34
N SER A 41 -15.68 16.37 -14.07
CA SER A 41 -15.41 17.51 -14.95
C SER A 41 -14.90 18.75 -14.20
N ASP A 42 -15.30 18.92 -12.95
CA ASP A 42 -14.95 20.03 -12.07
C ASP A 42 -13.61 19.86 -11.35
N THR A 43 -12.97 18.71 -11.50
CA THR A 43 -11.67 18.47 -10.85
C THR A 43 -10.52 19.01 -11.69
N ASP A 44 -9.85 20.03 -11.16
CA ASP A 44 -8.63 20.59 -11.77
C ASP A 44 -7.37 19.85 -11.29
N CYS A 45 -6.71 19.17 -12.21
CA CYS A 45 -5.51 18.36 -11.88
C CYS A 45 -4.54 18.24 -13.08
N PRO A 46 -3.97 19.36 -13.58
CA PRO A 46 -3.15 19.37 -14.79
C PRO A 46 -1.92 18.46 -14.68
N LYS A 47 -1.27 18.39 -13.52
CA LYS A 47 -0.13 17.49 -13.26
C LYS A 47 -0.52 16.02 -13.44
N LEU A 48 -1.66 15.60 -12.91
CA LEU A 48 -2.15 14.22 -13.05
C LEU A 48 -2.46 13.90 -14.52
N LYS A 49 -3.16 14.81 -15.21
CA LYS A 49 -3.50 14.63 -16.64
C LYS A 49 -2.24 14.49 -17.50
N LYS A 50 -1.21 15.30 -17.24
CA LYS A 50 0.08 15.19 -17.93
C LYS A 50 0.75 13.84 -17.66
N LEU A 51 0.86 13.41 -16.40
CA LEU A 51 1.46 12.12 -16.06
C LEU A 51 0.70 10.94 -16.67
N ALA A 52 -0.63 10.99 -16.71
CA ALA A 52 -1.43 9.96 -17.35
C ALA A 52 -1.18 9.90 -18.86
N PHE A 53 -1.11 11.05 -19.52
CA PHE A 53 -0.78 11.15 -20.95
C PHE A 53 0.62 10.59 -21.24
N ASP A 54 1.64 10.98 -20.46
CA ASP A 54 3.03 10.52 -20.62
C ASP A 54 3.18 9.00 -20.44
N LYS A 55 2.25 8.36 -19.75
CA LYS A 55 2.21 6.91 -19.47
C LYS A 55 1.17 6.14 -20.29
N ASP A 56 0.49 6.79 -21.22
CA ASP A 56 -0.58 6.20 -22.06
C ASP A 56 -1.71 5.56 -21.22
N ILE A 57 -2.11 6.25 -20.13
CA ILE A 57 -3.17 5.79 -19.24
C ILE A 57 -4.47 6.51 -19.55
N GLU A 58 -5.53 5.73 -19.83
CA GLU A 58 -6.85 6.24 -20.12
C GLU A 58 -7.47 6.99 -18.94
N ILE A 59 -7.96 8.21 -19.20
CA ILE A 59 -8.76 8.99 -18.27
C ILE A 59 -10.22 8.97 -18.71
N CYS A 60 -11.08 8.36 -17.88
CA CYS A 60 -12.52 8.37 -18.08
C CYS A 60 -13.17 9.51 -17.30
N GLN A 61 -13.85 10.40 -18.00
CA GLN A 61 -14.69 11.42 -17.37
C GLN A 61 -15.99 10.78 -16.89
N VAL A 62 -16.36 11.05 -15.63
CA VAL A 62 -17.55 10.49 -14.97
C VAL A 62 -18.33 11.58 -14.25
N SER A 63 -19.60 11.31 -13.96
CA SER A 63 -20.41 12.24 -13.16
C SER A 63 -20.02 12.20 -11.67
N SER A 64 -20.36 13.28 -10.92
CA SER A 64 -20.16 13.31 -9.46
C SER A 64 -20.94 12.20 -8.76
N LYS A 65 -22.10 11.81 -9.27
CA LYS A 65 -22.89 10.68 -8.74
C LYS A 65 -22.17 9.35 -8.92
N ASP A 66 -21.54 9.13 -10.08
CA ASP A 66 -20.80 7.90 -10.34
C ASP A 66 -19.58 7.79 -9.45
N ILE A 67 -18.82 8.88 -9.26
CA ILE A 67 -17.65 8.88 -8.41
C ILE A 67 -18.00 8.66 -6.93
N ASP A 68 -19.13 9.20 -6.46
CA ASP A 68 -19.66 8.92 -5.11
C ASP A 68 -20.00 7.43 -4.91
N ILE A 69 -20.56 6.78 -5.95
CA ILE A 69 -20.85 5.34 -5.91
C ILE A 69 -19.55 4.52 -5.90
N MET A 70 -18.51 4.97 -6.60
CA MET A 70 -17.23 4.28 -6.71
C MET A 70 -16.35 4.46 -5.47
N SER A 71 -16.39 5.62 -4.82
CA SER A 71 -15.58 5.98 -3.67
C SER A 71 -15.97 5.21 -2.42
N SER A 72 -14.98 4.85 -1.60
CA SER A 72 -15.15 4.30 -0.25
C SER A 72 -15.15 5.40 0.84
N LEU A 73 -14.82 6.62 0.49
CA LEU A 73 -14.76 7.76 1.40
C LEU A 73 -16.14 8.40 1.58
N LYS A 74 -16.36 9.03 2.76
CA LYS A 74 -17.60 9.78 3.04
C LYS A 74 -17.86 10.92 2.04
N LYS A 75 -16.79 11.53 1.55
CA LYS A 75 -16.82 12.56 0.50
C LYS A 75 -15.85 12.13 -0.59
N ALA A 76 -16.37 11.84 -1.76
CA ALA A 76 -15.56 11.44 -2.90
C ALA A 76 -14.60 12.57 -3.32
N PRO A 77 -13.33 12.25 -3.62
CA PRO A 77 -12.32 13.26 -3.89
C PRO A 77 -12.28 13.75 -5.34
N GLY A 78 -13.29 13.44 -6.16
CA GLY A 78 -13.37 13.82 -7.58
C GLY A 78 -12.42 13.06 -8.51
N VAL A 79 -11.46 12.28 -7.96
CA VAL A 79 -10.51 11.48 -8.73
C VAL A 79 -10.33 10.11 -8.08
N LEU A 80 -10.38 9.06 -8.91
CA LEU A 80 -10.08 7.68 -8.55
C LEU A 80 -9.16 7.05 -9.61
N ALA A 81 -8.32 6.12 -9.20
CA ALA A 81 -7.60 5.24 -10.12
C ALA A 81 -7.80 3.78 -9.72
N VAL A 82 -7.81 2.91 -10.72
CA VAL A 82 -7.71 1.47 -10.55
C VAL A 82 -6.31 1.05 -10.94
N GLY A 83 -5.67 0.29 -10.07
CA GLY A 83 -4.33 -0.25 -10.30
C GLY A 83 -4.21 -1.68 -9.83
N LYS A 84 -3.07 -2.30 -10.16
CA LYS A 84 -2.74 -3.66 -9.74
C LYS A 84 -1.86 -3.62 -8.49
N PRO A 85 -2.28 -4.24 -7.37
CA PRO A 85 -1.44 -4.41 -6.20
C PRO A 85 -0.26 -5.35 -6.52
N ARG A 86 0.82 -5.22 -5.75
CA ARG A 86 1.95 -6.15 -5.80
C ARG A 86 2.20 -6.70 -4.40
N ILE A 87 2.14 -8.01 -4.26
CA ILE A 87 2.54 -8.73 -3.06
C ILE A 87 3.82 -9.49 -3.38
N TYR A 88 4.82 -9.32 -2.52
CA TYR A 88 6.09 -10.01 -2.63
C TYR A 88 6.04 -11.32 -1.83
N ASP A 89 6.92 -12.24 -2.15
CA ASP A 89 7.18 -13.38 -1.32
C ASP A 89 7.98 -12.96 -0.07
N ALA A 90 7.55 -13.41 1.11
CA ALA A 90 8.20 -13.04 2.37
C ALA A 90 9.66 -13.51 2.44
N LYS A 91 9.94 -14.69 1.88
CA LYS A 91 11.31 -15.23 1.81
C LYS A 91 12.22 -14.31 1.01
N SER A 92 11.76 -13.80 -0.14
CA SER A 92 12.53 -12.85 -0.97
C SER A 92 12.89 -11.58 -0.21
N ILE A 93 11.98 -11.05 0.63
CA ILE A 93 12.26 -9.88 1.48
C ILE A 93 13.31 -10.23 2.53
N CYS A 94 13.20 -11.39 3.18
CA CYS A 94 14.17 -11.84 4.18
C CYS A 94 15.56 -12.09 3.57
N GLU A 95 15.63 -12.76 2.42
CA GLU A 95 16.89 -13.01 1.70
C GLU A 95 17.58 -11.71 1.30
N PHE A 96 16.81 -10.70 0.85
CA PHE A 96 17.35 -9.38 0.54
C PHE A 96 18.05 -8.78 1.77
N VAL A 97 17.43 -8.85 2.96
CA VAL A 97 17.98 -8.34 4.22
C VAL A 97 19.25 -9.09 4.63
N LEU A 98 19.20 -10.42 4.59
CA LEU A 98 20.31 -11.26 5.04
C LEU A 98 21.55 -11.18 4.14
N ASN A 99 21.37 -10.87 2.86
CA ASN A 99 22.46 -10.76 1.88
C ASN A 99 23.08 -9.36 1.77
N GLN A 100 22.56 -8.37 2.52
CA GLN A 100 23.14 -7.03 2.55
C GLN A 100 24.41 -7.01 3.40
N SER A 101 25.56 -6.85 2.77
CA SER A 101 26.89 -6.80 3.43
C SER A 101 27.32 -5.37 3.80
N ASN A 102 26.47 -4.35 3.64
CA ASN A 102 26.78 -2.94 3.87
C ASN A 102 26.56 -2.50 5.32
N THR A 103 27.18 -1.41 5.71
CA THR A 103 27.29 -0.84 7.06
C THR A 103 25.98 -0.49 7.76
N SER A 104 24.86 -0.48 7.09
CA SER A 104 23.51 -0.31 7.65
C SER A 104 22.85 -1.69 7.78
N ILE A 105 22.35 -2.02 8.97
CA ILE A 105 21.59 -3.24 9.21
C ILE A 105 20.19 -3.02 8.62
N PRO A 106 19.83 -3.69 7.50
CA PRO A 106 18.51 -3.54 6.93
C PRO A 106 17.48 -4.20 7.83
N CYS A 107 16.42 -3.49 8.14
CA CYS A 107 15.34 -3.96 9.01
C CYS A 107 14.08 -4.27 8.21
N ILE A 108 13.26 -5.19 8.73
CA ILE A 108 11.91 -5.48 8.27
C ILE A 108 10.95 -5.11 9.40
N ILE A 109 9.84 -4.48 9.07
CA ILE A 109 8.71 -4.37 10.01
C ILE A 109 7.78 -5.55 9.82
N MET A 110 7.44 -6.23 10.92
CA MET A 110 6.42 -7.26 10.96
C MET A 110 5.18 -6.76 11.70
N LEU A 111 4.02 -6.85 11.07
CA LEU A 111 2.73 -6.40 11.63
C LEU A 111 1.90 -7.62 11.98
N ASP A 112 1.74 -7.88 13.29
CA ASP A 112 0.97 -9.01 13.78
C ASP A 112 -0.45 -8.59 14.18
N ASP A 113 -1.45 -9.15 13.49
CA ASP A 113 -2.88 -8.99 13.75
C ASP A 113 -3.36 -7.53 13.92
N LEU A 114 -2.69 -6.61 13.23
CA LEU A 114 -3.05 -5.19 13.29
C LEU A 114 -4.33 -4.90 12.52
N ASN A 115 -5.42 -4.64 13.22
CA ASN A 115 -6.77 -4.57 12.65
C ASN A 115 -7.15 -3.19 12.09
N ASP A 116 -6.56 -2.08 12.58
CA ASP A 116 -6.89 -0.75 12.04
C ASP A 116 -6.08 -0.44 10.78
N PRO A 117 -6.76 -0.26 9.62
CA PRO A 117 -6.08 0.02 8.36
C PRO A 117 -5.34 1.37 8.34
N GLY A 118 -5.74 2.33 9.18
CA GLY A 118 -5.03 3.59 9.34
C GLY A 118 -3.66 3.39 9.98
N ASN A 119 -3.59 2.56 11.03
CA ASN A 119 -2.34 2.22 11.70
C ASN A 119 -1.43 1.41 10.77
N VAL A 120 -1.98 0.44 10.02
CA VAL A 120 -1.23 -0.29 8.99
C VAL A 120 -0.58 0.66 7.99
N GLY A 121 -1.35 1.58 7.42
CA GLY A 121 -0.83 2.56 6.46
C GLY A 121 0.23 3.49 7.07
N THR A 122 0.04 3.92 8.33
CA THR A 122 0.99 4.77 9.06
C THR A 122 2.32 4.06 9.30
N LEU A 123 2.29 2.78 9.70
CA LEU A 123 3.50 1.99 9.90
C LEU A 123 4.23 1.70 8.59
N ILE A 124 3.50 1.42 7.51
CA ILE A 124 4.09 1.30 6.16
C ILE A 124 4.81 2.59 5.75
N ARG A 125 4.18 3.75 6.00
CA ARG A 125 4.79 5.05 5.73
C ARG A 125 6.06 5.25 6.56
N THR A 126 6.03 4.92 7.84
CA THR A 126 7.18 4.98 8.74
C THR A 126 8.31 4.07 8.25
N ALA A 127 7.99 2.81 7.91
CA ALA A 127 8.96 1.86 7.36
C ALA A 127 9.66 2.41 6.11
N TYR A 128 8.88 2.96 5.18
CA TYR A 128 9.42 3.55 3.95
C TYR A 128 10.33 4.76 4.23
N TRP A 129 9.92 5.67 5.12
CA TRP A 129 10.69 6.86 5.50
C TRP A 129 12.04 6.53 6.15
N PHE A 130 12.08 5.49 6.99
CA PHE A 130 13.29 5.06 7.67
C PHE A 130 14.12 4.05 6.86
N GLY A 131 13.75 3.77 5.61
CA GLY A 131 14.51 2.91 4.73
C GLY A 131 14.49 1.42 5.11
N PHE A 132 13.41 0.96 5.75
CA PHE A 132 13.22 -0.47 5.99
C PHE A 132 13.15 -1.24 4.66
N ALA A 133 13.67 -2.45 4.64
CA ALA A 133 13.74 -3.29 3.45
C ALA A 133 12.37 -3.80 2.99
N GLY A 134 11.40 -3.87 3.90
CA GLY A 134 10.05 -4.32 3.60
C GLY A 134 9.13 -4.36 4.82
N VAL A 135 7.90 -4.73 4.56
CA VAL A 135 6.86 -4.95 5.57
C VAL A 135 6.27 -6.34 5.37
N ILE A 136 6.21 -7.15 6.42
CA ILE A 136 5.55 -8.46 6.41
C ILE A 136 4.35 -8.40 7.35
N CYS A 137 3.17 -8.65 6.82
CA CYS A 137 1.92 -8.65 7.58
C CYS A 137 1.50 -10.09 7.90
N SER A 138 0.98 -10.35 9.10
CA SER A 138 0.28 -11.60 9.36
C SER A 138 -1.01 -11.70 8.54
N PRO A 139 -1.56 -12.90 8.29
CA PRO A 139 -2.77 -13.08 7.47
C PRO A 139 -4.01 -12.34 8.00
N ARG A 140 -4.07 -12.13 9.32
CA ARG A 140 -5.17 -11.43 10.00
C ARG A 140 -4.97 -9.92 10.09
N THR A 141 -3.79 -9.41 9.74
CA THR A 141 -3.56 -7.97 9.62
C THR A 141 -4.49 -7.37 8.55
N SER A 142 -4.97 -6.17 8.82
CA SER A 142 -5.84 -5.41 7.91
C SER A 142 -5.17 -5.25 6.54
N ASP A 143 -5.98 -5.39 5.49
CA ASP A 143 -5.49 -5.37 4.11
C ASP A 143 -4.79 -4.04 3.78
N VAL A 144 -3.53 -4.14 3.39
CA VAL A 144 -2.68 -3.00 3.02
C VAL A 144 -3.21 -2.25 1.79
N TRP A 145 -3.95 -2.96 0.92
CA TRP A 145 -4.58 -2.41 -0.29
C TRP A 145 -6.00 -1.88 -0.05
N ASN A 146 -6.43 -1.80 1.20
CA ASN A 146 -7.64 -1.08 1.58
C ASN A 146 -7.43 0.43 1.34
N ALA A 147 -8.46 1.12 0.86
CA ALA A 147 -8.39 2.56 0.56
C ALA A 147 -7.92 3.41 1.77
N LYS A 148 -8.31 3.05 3.01
CA LYS A 148 -7.87 3.74 4.22
C LYS A 148 -6.38 3.51 4.50
N SER A 149 -5.87 2.27 4.28
CA SER A 149 -4.44 1.96 4.43
C SER A 149 -3.61 2.72 3.39
N ILE A 150 -4.04 2.70 2.12
CA ILE A 150 -3.39 3.44 1.03
C ILE A 150 -3.34 4.93 1.35
N GLN A 151 -4.45 5.51 1.79
CA GLN A 151 -4.52 6.94 2.14
C GLN A 151 -3.58 7.27 3.30
N ALA A 152 -3.57 6.48 4.37
CA ALA A 152 -2.71 6.70 5.54
C ALA A 152 -1.22 6.52 5.21
N SER A 153 -0.87 5.65 4.27
CA SER A 153 0.50 5.44 3.82
C SER A 153 1.07 6.60 3.00
N MET A 154 0.23 7.53 2.55
CA MET A 154 0.63 8.67 1.71
C MET A 154 1.43 8.27 0.45
N GLY A 155 1.10 7.10 -0.15
CA GLY A 155 1.78 6.57 -1.33
C GLY A 155 2.98 5.66 -1.04
N SER A 156 3.46 5.58 0.20
CA SER A 156 4.60 4.72 0.56
C SER A 156 4.33 3.24 0.26
N VAL A 157 3.06 2.80 0.37
CA VAL A 157 2.63 1.43 0.06
C VAL A 157 2.96 0.99 -1.38
N PHE A 158 3.12 1.93 -2.30
CA PHE A 158 3.44 1.63 -3.70
C PHE A 158 4.95 1.42 -3.94
N ASN A 159 5.79 1.78 -2.97
CA ASN A 159 7.24 1.91 -3.14
C ASN A 159 8.06 1.04 -2.18
N ILE A 160 7.43 0.34 -1.23
CA ILE A 160 8.09 -0.57 -0.30
C ILE A 160 7.62 -2.02 -0.58
N PRO A 161 8.51 -3.03 -0.54
CA PRO A 161 8.10 -4.44 -0.63
C PRO A 161 7.16 -4.83 0.51
N ILE A 162 6.03 -5.47 0.18
CA ILE A 162 5.05 -5.94 1.16
C ILE A 162 4.75 -7.40 0.91
N ALA A 163 4.78 -8.21 1.98
CA ALA A 163 4.39 -9.61 1.97
C ALA A 163 3.29 -9.89 3.01
N VAL A 164 2.58 -10.99 2.82
CA VAL A 164 1.66 -11.56 3.80
C VAL A 164 2.09 -12.99 4.08
N ALA A 165 2.43 -13.30 5.34
CA ALA A 165 2.93 -14.62 5.74
C ALA A 165 2.69 -14.88 7.24
N GLU A 166 2.78 -16.14 7.65
CA GLU A 166 2.82 -16.53 9.06
C GLU A 166 4.15 -16.08 9.68
N LEU A 167 4.08 -15.09 10.59
CA LEU A 167 5.27 -14.39 11.08
C LEU A 167 6.20 -15.32 11.86
N THR A 168 5.66 -16.17 12.74
CA THR A 168 6.47 -17.10 13.54
C THR A 168 7.24 -18.08 12.66
N GLU A 169 6.62 -18.60 11.61
CA GLU A 169 7.25 -19.48 10.66
C GLU A 169 8.32 -18.74 9.85
N THR A 170 8.00 -17.52 9.39
CA THR A 170 8.94 -16.67 8.64
C THR A 170 10.20 -16.36 9.46
N ILE A 171 10.04 -16.00 10.74
CA ILE A 171 11.17 -15.72 11.65
C ILE A 171 12.04 -16.95 11.81
N LYS A 172 11.44 -18.12 12.12
CA LYS A 172 12.16 -19.37 12.38
C LYS A 172 12.89 -19.90 11.13
N SER A 173 12.20 -19.94 9.99
CA SER A 173 12.76 -20.49 8.75
C SER A 173 13.89 -19.65 8.17
N ASN A 174 13.89 -18.34 8.41
CA ASN A 174 14.94 -17.42 7.95
C ASN A 174 15.94 -17.04 9.05
N GLN A 175 15.84 -17.62 10.27
CA GLN A 175 16.73 -17.37 11.41
C GLN A 175 16.91 -15.87 11.72
N LEU A 176 15.80 -15.10 11.69
CA LEU A 176 15.83 -13.67 11.91
C LEU A 176 15.96 -13.34 13.39
N ASN A 177 16.80 -12.35 13.70
CA ASN A 177 16.79 -11.71 15.01
C ASN A 177 15.58 -10.78 15.09
N CYS A 178 14.80 -10.87 16.17
CA CYS A 178 13.53 -10.17 16.30
C CYS A 178 13.51 -9.33 17.58
N ALA A 179 13.14 -8.05 17.46
CA ALA A 179 12.76 -7.21 18.60
C ALA A 179 11.25 -7.02 18.57
N ILE A 180 10.59 -7.24 19.69
CA ILE A 180 9.14 -7.11 19.83
C ILE A 180 8.84 -5.85 20.62
N LEU A 181 7.97 -4.99 20.09
CA LEU A 181 7.44 -3.83 20.82
C LEU A 181 6.24 -4.28 21.64
N ASP A 182 6.35 -4.24 22.95
CA ASP A 182 5.32 -4.60 23.91
C ASP A 182 5.27 -3.60 25.07
N ALA A 183 4.06 -3.40 25.64
CA ALA A 183 3.87 -2.46 26.75
C ALA A 183 4.61 -2.90 28.04
N SER A 184 4.93 -4.17 28.18
CA SER A 184 5.69 -4.75 29.28
C SER A 184 7.18 -4.94 28.99
N GLY A 185 7.64 -4.48 27.83
CA GLY A 185 9.01 -4.60 27.37
C GLY A 185 10.02 -3.77 28.18
N GLU A 186 11.30 -4.09 28.03
CA GLU A 186 12.39 -3.30 28.58
C GLU A 186 12.62 -2.01 27.78
N ASN A 187 13.14 -0.99 28.43
CA ASN A 187 13.48 0.26 27.79
C ASN A 187 14.66 0.07 26.82
N LEU A 188 14.55 0.59 25.60
CA LEU A 188 15.59 0.49 24.58
C LEU A 188 16.77 1.44 24.79
N TYR A 189 16.65 2.39 25.76
CA TYR A 189 17.65 3.43 26.06
C TYR A 189 18.07 3.40 27.52
#